data_34c6db89f9338be2e21fc4af57d238e7
#
_entry.id   34c6db89f9338be2e21fc4af57d238e7
#
_cell.length_a   1.000
_cell.length_b   1.000
_cell.length_c   1.000
_cell.angle_alpha   90.00
_cell.angle_beta   90.00
_cell.angle_gamma   90.00
#
_symmetry.space_group_name_H-M   'P 1'
#
loop_
_entity.id
_entity.type
_entity.pdbx_description
1 polymer ?
#
loop_
_entity_poly.entity_id
_entity_poly.type
_entity_poly.pdbx_seq_one_letter_code
_entity_poly.pdbx_strand_id
1 'polypeptide(L)'
;MKLGIVGLPNVGKSTLFNAITRAGAEAANYPFCTIEPNVGVVSVPDKRLDKLAEIYNPEKYTPAVVEFVDIAGLVAGASKGEGLGNKFLSNIRECDAIVHVVRCFDDPDVIHVNGHADPAGDIATIDVELILSDLEIMEKRIDRTKKMMKGGDKAFAKELAVYEKIYDCLAEGKSARTLSFEEDELEYTKDLQLISMKPVLYCANIAEEDIKKEDIPYVNIVKEIADKEGSGVVVISAKIEEELGELSPEDREMFLEDLGIESAGLDKMINASYTLLGLISFLTAGPKEVRAWTIKKGTKAPQAAGKIHSDFERGFIRAEVVAYDDLIANGTYNAAKEKGLVRSEGKEYVMKDGDVVVFRFNV
;
A
#
# COMPACT_ATOMS: atom_id res chain seq x y z
N MET A 1 2.06 -2.07 8.29
CA MET A 1 1.22 -2.58 7.18
C MET A 1 2.15 -2.92 6.05
N LYS A 2 1.98 -4.11 5.50
CA LYS A 2 2.94 -4.72 4.57
C LYS A 2 2.34 -4.85 3.17
N LEU A 3 3.11 -4.46 2.15
CA LEU A 3 2.79 -4.72 0.75
C LEU A 3 3.74 -5.79 0.21
N GLY A 4 3.18 -6.85 -0.38
CA GLY A 4 3.97 -7.87 -1.04
C GLY A 4 4.30 -7.48 -2.47
N ILE A 5 5.58 -7.45 -2.83
CA ILE A 5 6.00 -7.24 -4.21
C ILE A 5 6.02 -8.59 -4.92
N VAL A 6 5.19 -8.73 -5.94
CA VAL A 6 5.08 -9.94 -6.74
C VAL A 6 5.37 -9.65 -8.21
N GLY A 7 5.70 -10.66 -8.96
CA GLY A 7 5.94 -10.59 -10.40
C GLY A 7 6.67 -11.83 -10.89
N LEU A 8 6.60 -12.09 -12.20
CA LEU A 8 7.34 -13.17 -12.85
C LEU A 8 8.86 -12.94 -12.75
N PRO A 9 9.68 -13.95 -13.01
CA PRO A 9 11.12 -13.76 -13.13
C PRO A 9 11.48 -12.72 -14.19
N ASN A 10 12.54 -11.96 -13.96
CA ASN A 10 13.11 -10.99 -14.89
C ASN A 10 12.18 -9.81 -15.30
N VAL A 11 11.23 -9.45 -14.46
CA VAL A 11 10.37 -8.27 -14.69
C VAL A 11 10.92 -6.98 -14.04
N GLY A 12 12.09 -7.05 -13.38
CA GLY A 12 12.69 -5.92 -12.66
C GLY A 12 12.34 -5.86 -11.16
N LYS A 13 11.72 -6.91 -10.61
CA LYS A 13 11.27 -6.96 -9.21
C LYS A 13 12.42 -6.75 -8.22
N SER A 14 13.56 -7.45 -8.40
CA SER A 14 14.72 -7.33 -7.50
C SER A 14 15.39 -5.97 -7.60
N THR A 15 15.48 -5.40 -8.81
CA THR A 15 15.99 -4.03 -9.03
C THR A 15 15.12 -3.01 -8.30
N LEU A 16 13.80 -3.12 -8.44
CA LEU A 16 12.86 -2.26 -7.71
C LEU A 16 12.99 -2.42 -6.19
N PHE A 17 13.10 -3.64 -5.70
CA PHE A 17 13.26 -3.90 -4.26
C PHE A 17 14.58 -3.35 -3.73
N ASN A 18 15.68 -3.42 -4.50
CA ASN A 18 16.95 -2.80 -4.16
C ASN A 18 16.80 -1.27 -4.05
N ALA A 19 16.12 -0.62 -4.99
CA ALA A 19 15.83 0.81 -4.92
C ALA A 19 15.04 1.17 -3.66
N ILE A 20 14.02 0.38 -3.31
CA ILE A 20 13.23 0.53 -2.08
C ILE A 20 14.12 0.41 -0.84
N THR A 21 14.96 -0.62 -0.76
CA THR A 21 15.82 -0.84 0.42
C THR A 21 16.87 0.23 0.59
N ARG A 22 17.42 0.77 -0.49
CA ARG A 22 18.34 1.91 -0.46
C ARG A 22 17.66 3.18 0.05
N ALA A 23 16.49 3.53 -0.52
CA ALA A 23 15.68 4.65 -0.03
C ALA A 23 15.24 4.47 1.44
N GLY A 24 15.11 3.24 1.90
CA GLY A 24 14.77 2.89 3.28
C GLY A 24 15.92 2.90 4.27
N ALA A 25 17.17 3.07 3.83
CA ALA A 25 18.34 3.05 4.74
C ALA A 25 18.25 4.14 5.83
N GLU A 26 17.71 5.30 5.52
CA GLU A 26 17.44 6.37 6.48
C GLU A 26 16.28 6.05 7.41
N ALA A 27 15.25 5.35 6.91
CA ALA A 27 14.06 4.96 7.69
C ALA A 27 14.37 3.88 8.74
N ALA A 28 15.42 3.08 8.56
CA ALA A 28 15.85 2.06 9.53
C ALA A 28 16.23 2.64 10.92
N ASN A 29 16.50 3.94 10.98
CA ASN A 29 16.82 4.64 12.24
C ASN A 29 15.57 5.09 13.02
N TYR A 30 14.36 4.90 12.48
CA TYR A 30 13.13 5.29 13.19
C TYR A 30 12.73 4.23 14.24
N PRO A 31 12.16 4.66 15.39
CA PRO A 31 11.70 3.75 16.42
C PRO A 31 10.63 2.78 15.87
N PHE A 32 10.76 1.51 16.23
CA PHE A 32 9.85 0.40 15.85
C PHE A 32 10.05 -0.18 14.44
N CYS A 33 11.07 0.21 13.68
CA CYS A 33 11.45 -0.50 12.46
C CYS A 33 12.28 -1.74 12.81
N THR A 34 11.75 -2.92 12.57
CA THR A 34 12.49 -4.18 12.69
C THR A 34 13.15 -4.48 11.35
N ILE A 35 14.46 -4.71 11.33
CA ILE A 35 15.16 -5.13 10.12
C ILE A 35 14.93 -6.64 9.97
N GLU A 36 14.04 -7.02 9.08
CA GLU A 36 13.82 -8.41 8.69
C GLU A 36 14.41 -8.66 7.30
N PRO A 37 14.97 -9.83 7.01
CA PRO A 37 15.38 -10.19 5.65
C PRO A 37 14.20 -10.06 4.69
N ASN A 38 14.44 -9.47 3.52
CA ASN A 38 13.42 -9.24 2.48
C ASN A 38 12.29 -8.27 2.85
N VAL A 39 12.47 -7.41 3.87
CA VAL A 39 11.55 -6.32 4.21
C VAL A 39 12.26 -4.98 4.02
N GLY A 40 11.74 -4.15 3.13
CA GLY A 40 12.15 -2.77 2.92
C GLY A 40 11.17 -1.82 3.61
N VAL A 41 11.67 -0.99 4.53
CA VAL A 41 10.86 0.05 5.18
C VAL A 41 11.24 1.38 4.58
N VAL A 42 10.28 2.11 4.04
CA VAL A 42 10.52 3.41 3.37
C VAL A 42 9.64 4.50 3.95
N SER A 43 10.17 5.71 3.96
CA SER A 43 9.43 6.91 4.32
C SER A 43 8.40 7.26 3.25
N VAL A 44 7.22 7.68 3.67
CA VAL A 44 6.19 8.21 2.78
C VAL A 44 6.53 9.67 2.50
N PRO A 45 6.82 10.05 1.24
CA PRO A 45 7.08 11.44 0.90
C PRO A 45 5.85 12.32 1.20
N ASP A 46 6.03 13.36 2.01
CA ASP A 46 4.96 14.28 2.38
C ASP A 46 5.48 15.73 2.46
N LYS A 47 5.28 16.49 1.40
CA LYS A 47 5.68 17.92 1.33
C LYS A 47 5.09 18.78 2.45
N ARG A 48 3.97 18.33 3.07
CA ARG A 48 3.37 19.05 4.20
C ARG A 48 4.24 18.94 5.44
N LEU A 49 4.82 17.75 5.66
CA LEU A 49 5.71 17.50 6.78
C LEU A 49 7.01 18.29 6.63
N ASP A 50 7.56 18.33 5.40
CA ASP A 50 8.77 19.11 5.07
C ASP A 50 8.55 20.60 5.38
N LYS A 51 7.41 21.14 4.93
CA LYS A 51 7.07 22.55 5.19
C LYS A 51 6.88 22.88 6.66
N LEU A 52 6.30 21.95 7.43
CA LEU A 52 6.20 22.11 8.87
C LEU A 52 7.58 22.07 9.55
N ALA A 53 8.50 21.22 9.06
CA ALA A 53 9.87 21.17 9.56
C ALA A 53 10.63 22.50 9.31
N GLU A 54 10.45 23.11 8.14
CA GLU A 54 11.01 24.45 7.87
C GLU A 54 10.51 25.51 8.86
N ILE A 55 9.21 25.48 9.21
CA ILE A 55 8.59 26.48 10.10
C ILE A 55 9.03 26.28 11.56
N TYR A 56 9.03 25.03 12.04
CA TYR A 56 9.27 24.75 13.45
C TYR A 56 10.73 24.46 13.78
N ASN A 57 11.59 24.22 12.78
CA ASN A 57 13.00 23.82 12.92
C ASN A 57 13.19 22.77 14.04
N PRO A 58 12.56 21.59 13.92
CA PRO A 58 12.45 20.62 15.00
C PRO A 58 13.78 19.91 15.26
N GLU A 59 13.98 19.47 16.52
CA GLU A 59 15.10 18.57 16.88
C GLU A 59 14.97 17.18 16.19
N LYS A 60 13.73 16.78 15.86
CA LYS A 60 13.44 15.48 15.25
C LYS A 60 12.38 15.61 14.17
N TYR A 61 12.68 14.99 13.01
CA TYR A 61 11.78 14.81 11.88
C TYR A 61 11.41 13.33 11.74
N THR A 62 10.10 13.01 11.74
CA THR A 62 9.64 11.62 11.68
C THR A 62 8.51 11.47 10.66
N PRO A 63 8.78 11.00 9.44
CA PRO A 63 7.76 10.74 8.42
C PRO A 63 6.93 9.49 8.76
N ALA A 64 5.80 9.33 8.07
CA ALA A 64 5.12 8.05 8.00
C ALA A 64 5.97 7.03 7.24
N VAL A 65 5.76 5.74 7.51
CA VAL A 65 6.51 4.67 6.83
C VAL A 65 5.57 3.60 6.28
N VAL A 66 6.02 2.93 5.22
CA VAL A 66 5.37 1.76 4.61
C VAL A 66 6.40 0.64 4.49
N GLU A 67 5.95 -0.60 4.67
CA GLU A 67 6.77 -1.80 4.57
C GLU A 67 6.49 -2.52 3.26
N PHE A 68 7.54 -2.80 2.49
CA PHE A 68 7.50 -3.65 1.31
C PHE A 68 8.21 -4.96 1.59
N VAL A 69 7.60 -6.07 1.17
CA VAL A 69 8.16 -7.42 1.34
C VAL A 69 8.49 -7.97 -0.03
N ASP A 70 9.77 -8.31 -0.26
CA ASP A 70 10.15 -9.03 -1.48
C ASP A 70 9.69 -10.48 -1.38
N ILE A 71 8.73 -10.81 -2.23
CA ILE A 71 8.22 -12.16 -2.32
C ILE A 71 8.88 -12.83 -3.53
N ALA A 72 9.63 -13.89 -3.27
CA ALA A 72 10.37 -14.62 -4.31
C ALA A 72 9.48 -14.92 -5.53
N GLY A 73 10.03 -14.76 -6.73
CA GLY A 73 9.26 -14.83 -7.98
C GLY A 73 8.43 -16.10 -8.12
N LEU A 74 7.20 -15.93 -8.56
CA LEU A 74 6.30 -17.03 -8.88
C LEU A 74 6.73 -17.67 -10.21
N VAL A 75 6.74 -18.99 -10.25
CA VAL A 75 6.77 -19.78 -11.49
C VAL A 75 5.40 -20.43 -11.66
N ALA A 76 4.92 -20.53 -12.87
CA ALA A 76 3.68 -21.22 -13.19
C ALA A 76 3.65 -22.63 -12.55
N GLY A 77 2.52 -23.00 -11.94
CA GLY A 77 2.37 -24.28 -11.21
C GLY A 77 2.74 -24.23 -9.73
N ALA A 78 2.95 -23.05 -9.16
CA ALA A 78 3.29 -22.89 -7.74
C ALA A 78 2.19 -23.39 -6.79
N SER A 79 0.93 -23.28 -7.18
CA SER A 79 -0.23 -23.77 -6.41
C SER A 79 -0.28 -25.31 -6.34
N LYS A 80 0.33 -26.02 -7.31
CA LYS A 80 0.34 -27.50 -7.39
C LYS A 80 1.65 -28.11 -6.88
N GLY A 81 2.67 -27.28 -6.56
CA GLY A 81 4.01 -27.72 -6.16
C GLY A 81 4.18 -27.85 -4.66
N GLU A 82 4.86 -28.93 -4.21
CA GLU A 82 5.33 -29.04 -2.83
C GLU A 82 6.52 -28.07 -2.63
N GLY A 83 6.48 -27.24 -1.58
CA GLY A 83 7.63 -26.46 -1.11
C GLY A 83 7.58 -24.98 -1.43
N LEU A 84 8.31 -24.50 -2.46
CA LEU A 84 8.53 -23.05 -2.72
C LEU A 84 7.25 -22.28 -3.07
N GLY A 85 6.32 -22.90 -3.82
CA GLY A 85 5.06 -22.26 -4.20
C GLY A 85 4.15 -21.99 -2.99
N ASN A 86 4.03 -22.95 -2.09
CA ASN A 86 3.24 -22.79 -0.85
C ASN A 86 3.83 -21.69 0.05
N LYS A 87 5.16 -21.59 0.12
CA LYS A 87 5.83 -20.51 0.88
C LYS A 87 5.57 -19.15 0.26
N PHE A 88 5.59 -19.03 -1.06
CA PHE A 88 5.23 -17.82 -1.79
C PHE A 88 3.81 -17.36 -1.44
N LEU A 89 2.82 -18.23 -1.57
CA LEU A 89 1.42 -17.92 -1.27
C LEU A 89 1.22 -17.58 0.22
N SER A 90 1.94 -18.24 1.13
CA SER A 90 1.91 -17.91 2.56
C SER A 90 2.43 -16.50 2.83
N ASN A 91 3.54 -16.11 2.21
CA ASN A 91 4.10 -14.77 2.37
C ASN A 91 3.13 -13.67 1.86
N ILE A 92 2.46 -13.91 0.72
CA ILE A 92 1.43 -12.97 0.24
C ILE A 92 0.27 -12.87 1.22
N ARG A 93 -0.15 -13.98 1.87
CA ARG A 93 -1.25 -13.95 2.85
C ARG A 93 -0.99 -13.01 4.01
N GLU A 94 0.26 -12.88 4.43
CA GLU A 94 0.67 -12.00 5.53
C GLU A 94 0.70 -10.52 5.13
N CYS A 95 0.63 -10.19 3.84
CA CYS A 95 0.60 -8.82 3.34
C CYS A 95 -0.82 -8.25 3.34
N ASP A 96 -0.93 -6.93 3.49
CA ASP A 96 -2.22 -6.21 3.45
C ASP A 96 -2.67 -5.90 2.01
N ALA A 97 -1.72 -5.72 1.08
CA ALA A 97 -1.94 -5.44 -0.33
C ALA A 97 -0.78 -5.99 -1.18
N ILE A 98 -0.94 -5.96 -2.49
CA ILE A 98 0.01 -6.48 -3.47
C ILE A 98 0.48 -5.36 -4.39
N VAL A 99 1.79 -5.25 -4.61
CA VAL A 99 2.39 -4.51 -5.73
C VAL A 99 2.81 -5.52 -6.78
N HIS A 100 2.10 -5.52 -7.90
CA HIS A 100 2.35 -6.45 -9.00
C HIS A 100 3.24 -5.79 -10.04
N VAL A 101 4.52 -6.17 -10.07
CA VAL A 101 5.48 -5.67 -11.05
C VAL A 101 5.29 -6.40 -12.38
N VAL A 102 4.99 -5.62 -13.42
CA VAL A 102 4.73 -6.10 -14.77
C VAL A 102 5.76 -5.55 -15.72
N ARG A 103 6.39 -6.41 -16.51
CA ARG A 103 7.37 -6.00 -17.53
C ARG A 103 6.68 -5.34 -18.72
N CYS A 104 7.01 -4.08 -18.97
CA CYS A 104 6.48 -3.27 -20.07
C CYS A 104 7.58 -2.77 -21.02
N PHE A 105 8.61 -3.57 -21.25
CA PHE A 105 9.73 -3.28 -22.14
C PHE A 105 10.26 -4.56 -22.77
N ASP A 106 10.89 -4.42 -23.94
CA ASP A 106 11.67 -5.47 -24.57
C ASP A 106 13.16 -5.19 -24.37
N ASP A 107 13.91 -6.22 -23.97
CA ASP A 107 15.35 -6.17 -23.80
C ASP A 107 15.94 -7.51 -24.26
N PRO A 108 16.80 -7.51 -25.29
CA PRO A 108 17.38 -8.75 -25.83
C PRO A 108 18.34 -9.44 -24.85
N ASP A 109 18.90 -8.69 -23.89
CA ASP A 109 19.83 -9.22 -22.89
C ASP A 109 19.10 -9.79 -21.65
N VAL A 110 17.79 -9.52 -21.52
CA VAL A 110 16.97 -9.99 -20.41
C VAL A 110 15.94 -10.99 -20.93
N ILE A 111 16.22 -12.28 -20.71
CA ILE A 111 15.33 -13.36 -21.17
C ILE A 111 13.98 -13.28 -20.46
N HIS A 112 12.89 -13.12 -21.23
CA HIS A 112 11.52 -13.28 -20.72
C HIS A 112 11.13 -14.75 -20.70
N VAL A 113 10.29 -15.16 -19.74
CA VAL A 113 9.82 -16.57 -19.60
C VAL A 113 9.16 -17.05 -20.88
N ASN A 114 8.44 -16.18 -21.60
CA ASN A 114 7.73 -16.48 -22.85
C ASN A 114 8.47 -15.98 -24.12
N GLY A 115 9.71 -15.49 -24.00
CA GLY A 115 10.55 -15.02 -25.12
C GLY A 115 10.30 -13.57 -25.56
N HIS A 116 9.20 -12.94 -25.16
CA HIS A 116 8.86 -11.53 -25.42
C HIS A 116 8.00 -10.99 -24.26
N ALA A 117 7.95 -9.67 -24.12
CA ALA A 117 7.08 -9.06 -23.11
C ALA A 117 5.60 -9.29 -23.45
N ASP A 118 4.84 -9.80 -22.50
CA ASP A 118 3.40 -10.04 -22.61
C ASP A 118 2.71 -9.64 -21.30
N PRO A 119 2.45 -8.34 -21.07
CA PRO A 119 1.87 -7.86 -19.83
C PRO A 119 0.55 -8.55 -19.44
N ALA A 120 -0.29 -8.85 -20.44
CA ALA A 120 -1.57 -9.51 -20.19
C ALA A 120 -1.38 -10.96 -19.73
N GLY A 121 -0.51 -11.71 -20.41
CA GLY A 121 -0.16 -13.09 -20.06
C GLY A 121 0.55 -13.17 -18.70
N ASP A 122 1.42 -12.21 -18.40
CA ASP A 122 2.15 -12.14 -17.12
C ASP A 122 1.19 -11.93 -15.96
N ILE A 123 0.26 -10.98 -16.09
CA ILE A 123 -0.78 -10.72 -15.09
C ILE A 123 -1.67 -11.94 -14.92
N ALA A 124 -2.17 -12.51 -16.01
CA ALA A 124 -3.04 -13.69 -15.97
C ALA A 124 -2.35 -14.88 -15.30
N THR A 125 -1.06 -15.08 -15.52
CA THR A 125 -0.28 -16.17 -14.90
C THR A 125 -0.26 -16.04 -13.37
N ILE A 126 -0.01 -14.85 -12.85
CA ILE A 126 -0.03 -14.58 -11.40
C ILE A 126 -1.45 -14.76 -10.84
N ASP A 127 -2.45 -14.15 -11.49
CA ASP A 127 -3.83 -14.22 -11.01
C ASP A 127 -4.36 -15.64 -10.94
N VAL A 128 -4.07 -16.50 -11.93
CA VAL A 128 -4.46 -17.91 -11.92
C VAL A 128 -3.91 -18.64 -10.69
N GLU A 129 -2.65 -18.43 -10.32
CA GLU A 129 -2.06 -19.07 -9.15
C GLU A 129 -2.71 -18.60 -7.83
N LEU A 130 -3.01 -17.30 -7.73
CA LEU A 130 -3.71 -16.76 -6.57
C LEU A 130 -5.14 -17.32 -6.46
N ILE A 131 -5.86 -17.36 -7.57
CA ILE A 131 -7.24 -17.88 -7.67
C ILE A 131 -7.28 -19.37 -7.31
N LEU A 132 -6.39 -20.19 -7.86
CA LEU A 132 -6.34 -21.63 -7.56
C LEU A 132 -6.10 -21.88 -6.06
N SER A 133 -5.19 -21.11 -5.45
CA SER A 133 -4.95 -21.20 -4.00
C SER A 133 -6.18 -20.87 -3.17
N ASP A 134 -6.97 -19.87 -3.59
CA ASP A 134 -8.17 -19.46 -2.87
C ASP A 134 -9.35 -20.39 -3.13
N LEU A 135 -9.47 -21.00 -4.31
CA LEU A 135 -10.47 -22.03 -4.60
C LEU A 135 -10.38 -23.19 -3.62
N GLU A 136 -9.18 -23.69 -3.33
CA GLU A 136 -8.99 -24.77 -2.36
C GLU A 136 -9.46 -24.39 -0.95
N ILE A 137 -9.30 -23.13 -0.56
CA ILE A 137 -9.78 -22.63 0.73
C ILE A 137 -11.29 -22.57 0.74
N MET A 138 -11.88 -22.02 -0.33
CA MET A 138 -13.32 -21.87 -0.44
C MET A 138 -14.04 -23.21 -0.47
N GLU A 139 -13.51 -24.21 -1.17
CA GLU A 139 -14.06 -25.59 -1.14
C GLU A 139 -14.13 -26.13 0.29
N LYS A 140 -13.04 -26.04 1.04
CA LYS A 140 -12.98 -26.50 2.44
C LYS A 140 -13.95 -25.73 3.34
N ARG A 141 -14.10 -24.41 3.13
CA ARG A 141 -15.03 -23.56 3.89
C ARG A 141 -16.48 -23.92 3.59
N ILE A 142 -16.85 -24.04 2.32
CA ILE A 142 -18.18 -24.42 1.86
C ILE A 142 -18.57 -25.79 2.42
N ASP A 143 -17.71 -26.78 2.30
CA ASP A 143 -17.96 -28.14 2.83
C ASP A 143 -18.19 -28.12 4.35
N ARG A 144 -17.41 -27.34 5.09
CA ARG A 144 -17.57 -27.20 6.54
C ARG A 144 -18.92 -26.54 6.88
N THR A 145 -19.25 -25.42 6.22
CA THR A 145 -20.51 -24.70 6.46
C THR A 145 -21.73 -25.56 6.10
N LYS A 146 -21.69 -26.31 4.97
CA LYS A 146 -22.74 -27.27 4.60
C LYS A 146 -22.94 -28.37 5.65
N LYS A 147 -21.86 -28.84 6.26
CA LYS A 147 -21.97 -29.83 7.37
C LYS A 147 -22.63 -29.24 8.61
N MET A 148 -22.32 -28.01 8.97
CA MET A 148 -22.95 -27.30 10.11
C MET A 148 -24.44 -27.04 9.86
N MET A 149 -24.83 -26.67 8.65
CA MET A 149 -26.25 -26.51 8.29
C MET A 149 -27.08 -27.79 8.40
N LYS A 150 -26.50 -29.00 8.14
CA LYS A 150 -27.19 -30.28 8.33
C LYS A 150 -27.59 -30.53 9.79
N GLY A 151 -26.96 -29.85 10.74
CA GLY A 151 -27.32 -29.86 12.17
C GLY A 151 -28.58 -29.05 12.52
N GLY A 152 -29.24 -28.39 11.51
CA GLY A 152 -30.50 -27.64 11.68
C GLY A 152 -30.36 -26.14 11.91
N ASP A 153 -29.16 -25.62 11.96
CA ASP A 153 -28.92 -24.19 12.17
C ASP A 153 -28.96 -23.41 10.85
N LYS A 154 -30.03 -22.63 10.65
CA LYS A 154 -30.24 -21.79 9.47
C LYS A 154 -29.37 -20.53 9.47
N ALA A 155 -28.68 -20.21 10.57
CA ALA A 155 -27.79 -19.03 10.66
C ALA A 155 -26.66 -19.08 9.63
N PHE A 156 -26.22 -20.30 9.27
CA PHE A 156 -25.16 -20.48 8.27
C PHE A 156 -25.60 -20.34 6.80
N ALA A 157 -26.90 -20.13 6.52
CA ALA A 157 -27.38 -20.05 5.14
C ALA A 157 -26.83 -18.81 4.40
N LYS A 158 -26.72 -17.66 5.09
CA LYS A 158 -26.18 -16.43 4.53
C LYS A 158 -24.68 -16.53 4.32
N GLU A 159 -23.96 -17.05 5.32
CA GLU A 159 -22.52 -17.33 5.20
C GLU A 159 -22.23 -18.23 3.98
N LEU A 160 -23.00 -19.31 3.82
CA LEU A 160 -22.84 -20.21 2.69
C LEU A 160 -23.08 -19.51 1.35
N ALA A 161 -24.12 -18.69 1.24
CA ALA A 161 -24.40 -17.93 0.01
C ALA A 161 -23.24 -17.00 -0.37
N VAL A 162 -22.63 -16.31 0.62
CA VAL A 162 -21.44 -15.49 0.39
C VAL A 162 -20.25 -16.32 -0.08
N TYR A 163 -20.03 -17.47 0.53
CA TYR A 163 -18.94 -18.35 0.14
C TYR A 163 -19.12 -18.95 -1.25
N GLU A 164 -20.34 -19.35 -1.62
CA GLU A 164 -20.67 -19.83 -2.96
C GLU A 164 -20.50 -18.69 -4.00
N LYS A 165 -20.94 -17.46 -3.70
CA LYS A 165 -20.70 -16.27 -4.56
C LYS A 165 -19.22 -16.05 -4.83
N ILE A 166 -18.37 -16.18 -3.81
CA ILE A 166 -16.91 -16.05 -3.97
C ILE A 166 -16.36 -17.21 -4.80
N TYR A 167 -16.75 -18.43 -4.49
CA TYR A 167 -16.30 -19.64 -5.20
C TYR A 167 -16.64 -19.58 -6.70
N ASP A 168 -17.86 -19.19 -7.04
CA ASP A 168 -18.31 -19.10 -8.43
C ASP A 168 -17.49 -18.04 -9.21
N CYS A 169 -17.19 -16.89 -8.60
CA CYS A 169 -16.32 -15.88 -9.19
C CYS A 169 -14.91 -16.43 -9.47
N LEU A 170 -14.32 -17.12 -8.50
CA LEU A 170 -13.00 -17.73 -8.64
C LEU A 170 -13.02 -18.88 -9.68
N ALA A 171 -14.06 -19.68 -9.72
CA ALA A 171 -14.22 -20.76 -10.70
C ALA A 171 -14.37 -20.25 -12.16
N GLU A 172 -14.88 -19.01 -12.33
CA GLU A 172 -14.88 -18.31 -13.60
C GLU A 172 -13.52 -17.72 -13.98
N GLY A 173 -12.48 -17.91 -13.16
CA GLY A 173 -11.15 -17.34 -13.37
C GLY A 173 -11.05 -15.84 -13.06
N LYS A 174 -11.97 -15.29 -12.27
CA LYS A 174 -11.97 -13.88 -11.84
C LYS A 174 -11.48 -13.76 -10.40
N SER A 175 -10.66 -12.74 -10.14
CA SER A 175 -10.20 -12.44 -8.79
C SER A 175 -11.36 -11.98 -7.90
N ALA A 176 -11.41 -12.47 -6.65
CA ALA A 176 -12.50 -12.14 -5.71
C ALA A 176 -12.55 -10.64 -5.34
N ARG A 177 -11.48 -9.87 -5.60
CA ARG A 177 -11.46 -8.39 -5.46
C ARG A 177 -12.45 -7.66 -6.35
N THR A 178 -12.92 -8.30 -7.43
CA THR A 178 -13.90 -7.73 -8.36
C THR A 178 -15.33 -7.82 -7.86
N LEU A 179 -15.58 -8.57 -6.78
CA LEU A 179 -16.90 -8.71 -6.17
C LEU A 179 -17.25 -7.51 -5.29
N SER A 180 -18.52 -7.10 -5.38
CA SER A 180 -19.11 -6.18 -4.41
C SER A 180 -19.90 -6.95 -3.37
N PHE A 181 -19.81 -6.53 -2.11
CA PHE A 181 -20.51 -7.13 -0.97
C PHE A 181 -21.37 -6.09 -0.28
N GLU A 182 -22.55 -6.50 0.16
CA GLU A 182 -23.38 -5.70 1.05
C GLU A 182 -22.75 -5.61 2.45
N GLU A 183 -23.14 -4.61 3.24
CA GLU A 183 -22.53 -4.34 4.55
C GLU A 183 -22.58 -5.56 5.49
N ASP A 184 -23.67 -6.29 5.45
CA ASP A 184 -23.89 -7.50 6.25
C ASP A 184 -23.21 -8.77 5.67
N GLU A 185 -22.83 -8.76 4.39
CA GLU A 185 -21.99 -9.81 3.76
C GLU A 185 -20.51 -9.66 4.13
N LEU A 186 -20.03 -8.42 4.33
CA LEU A 186 -18.63 -8.13 4.66
C LEU A 186 -18.15 -8.82 5.94
N GLU A 187 -19.04 -9.09 6.89
CA GLU A 187 -18.69 -9.80 8.12
C GLU A 187 -18.14 -11.21 7.83
N TYR A 188 -18.74 -11.91 6.86
CA TYR A 188 -18.33 -13.28 6.48
C TYR A 188 -17.03 -13.32 5.68
N THR A 189 -16.56 -12.21 5.16
CA THR A 189 -15.32 -12.16 4.37
C THR A 189 -14.07 -11.89 5.21
N LYS A 190 -14.22 -11.30 6.41
CA LYS A 190 -13.10 -10.82 7.25
C LYS A 190 -12.08 -11.91 7.61
N ASP A 191 -12.55 -13.11 7.88
CA ASP A 191 -11.71 -14.23 8.36
C ASP A 191 -11.23 -15.16 7.24
N LEU A 192 -11.56 -14.85 5.98
CA LEU A 192 -11.19 -15.70 4.85
C LEU A 192 -9.72 -15.58 4.47
N GLN A 193 -9.16 -14.38 4.64
CA GLN A 193 -7.77 -14.04 4.25
C GLN A 193 -7.41 -14.48 2.82
N LEU A 194 -8.37 -14.33 1.88
CA LEU A 194 -8.16 -14.67 0.48
C LEU A 194 -7.14 -13.73 -0.17
N ILE A 195 -6.22 -14.31 -0.92
CA ILE A 195 -5.16 -13.55 -1.60
C ILE A 195 -5.77 -12.76 -2.76
N SER A 196 -6.68 -13.37 -3.50
CA SER A 196 -7.37 -12.76 -4.64
C SER A 196 -8.34 -11.63 -4.25
N MET A 197 -8.64 -11.46 -2.95
CA MET A 197 -9.40 -10.31 -2.43
C MET A 197 -8.51 -9.12 -2.06
N LYS A 198 -7.19 -9.31 -1.97
CA LYS A 198 -6.29 -8.21 -1.59
C LYS A 198 -6.29 -7.13 -2.64
N PRO A 199 -6.21 -5.84 -2.23
CA PRO A 199 -6.01 -4.74 -3.16
C PRO A 199 -4.70 -4.91 -3.92
N VAL A 200 -4.70 -4.55 -5.22
CA VAL A 200 -3.53 -4.63 -6.10
C VAL A 200 -3.19 -3.24 -6.64
N LEU A 201 -1.89 -2.93 -6.63
CA LEU A 201 -1.30 -1.83 -7.39
C LEU A 201 -0.40 -2.43 -8.47
N TYR A 202 -0.72 -2.17 -9.73
CA TYR A 202 0.14 -2.57 -10.82
C TYR A 202 1.31 -1.60 -10.97
N CYS A 203 2.52 -2.14 -10.99
CA CYS A 203 3.76 -1.41 -11.25
C CYS A 203 4.24 -1.77 -12.65
N ALA A 204 3.88 -0.93 -13.64
CA ALA A 204 4.31 -1.09 -15.01
C ALA A 204 5.77 -0.64 -15.14
N ASN A 205 6.69 -1.62 -15.21
CA ASN A 205 8.13 -1.37 -15.31
C ASN A 205 8.52 -1.19 -16.77
N ILE A 206 8.96 0.01 -17.14
CA ILE A 206 9.34 0.43 -18.48
C ILE A 206 10.85 0.53 -18.66
N ALA A 207 11.33 0.58 -19.92
CA ALA A 207 12.71 0.91 -20.22
C ALA A 207 13.04 2.38 -19.90
N GLU A 208 14.32 2.69 -19.72
CA GLU A 208 14.80 4.06 -19.43
C GLU A 208 14.44 5.05 -20.54
N GLU A 209 14.63 4.63 -21.80
CA GLU A 209 14.33 5.45 -22.96
C GLU A 209 12.84 5.76 -23.14
N ASP A 210 11.98 5.03 -22.43
CA ASP A 210 10.53 5.21 -22.52
C ASP A 210 9.99 6.18 -21.45
N ILE A 211 10.85 6.67 -20.53
CA ILE A 211 10.40 7.49 -19.38
C ILE A 211 9.69 8.79 -19.79
N LYS A 212 10.05 9.33 -20.99
CA LYS A 212 9.44 10.56 -21.55
C LYS A 212 8.27 10.29 -22.48
N LYS A 213 7.96 9.02 -22.77
CA LYS A 213 6.86 8.67 -23.68
C LYS A 213 5.52 8.73 -22.95
N GLU A 214 4.58 9.45 -23.52
CA GLU A 214 3.21 9.53 -22.99
C GLU A 214 2.37 8.28 -23.34
N ASP A 215 2.66 7.66 -24.48
CA ASP A 215 1.94 6.49 -24.98
C ASP A 215 2.88 5.30 -25.13
N ILE A 216 2.71 4.31 -24.27
CA ILE A 216 3.46 3.06 -24.27
C ILE A 216 2.46 1.91 -24.39
N PRO A 217 2.44 1.17 -25.51
CA PRO A 217 1.42 0.13 -25.77
C PRO A 217 1.30 -0.90 -24.64
N TYR A 218 2.42 -1.37 -24.09
CA TYR A 218 2.43 -2.32 -22.97
C TYR A 218 1.81 -1.75 -21.70
N VAL A 219 2.04 -0.48 -21.39
CA VAL A 219 1.44 0.22 -20.26
C VAL A 219 -0.07 0.36 -20.43
N ASN A 220 -0.53 0.61 -21.66
CA ASN A 220 -1.96 0.72 -21.94
C ASN A 220 -2.69 -0.61 -21.68
N ILE A 221 -2.08 -1.75 -22.03
CA ILE A 221 -2.62 -3.08 -21.70
C ILE A 221 -2.79 -3.23 -20.17
N VAL A 222 -1.78 -2.84 -19.39
CA VAL A 222 -1.85 -2.90 -17.92
C VAL A 222 -2.96 -1.99 -17.38
N LYS A 223 -3.09 -0.77 -17.92
CA LYS A 223 -4.15 0.17 -17.52
C LYS A 223 -5.54 -0.38 -17.81
N GLU A 224 -5.75 -0.98 -18.99
CA GLU A 224 -7.05 -1.59 -19.35
C GLU A 224 -7.44 -2.73 -18.40
N ILE A 225 -6.48 -3.54 -17.96
CA ILE A 225 -6.73 -4.61 -16.98
C ILE A 225 -7.04 -4.01 -15.61
N ALA A 226 -6.23 -3.06 -15.16
CA ALA A 226 -6.41 -2.39 -13.88
C ALA A 226 -7.77 -1.68 -13.77
N ASP A 227 -8.19 -0.98 -14.82
CA ASP A 227 -9.48 -0.28 -14.87
C ASP A 227 -10.66 -1.25 -14.71
N LYS A 228 -10.60 -2.44 -15.34
CA LYS A 228 -11.64 -3.48 -15.20
C LYS A 228 -11.76 -4.02 -13.78
N GLU A 229 -10.67 -3.99 -13.01
CA GLU A 229 -10.61 -4.48 -11.63
C GLU A 229 -10.78 -3.36 -10.59
N GLY A 230 -10.79 -2.10 -11.01
CA GLY A 230 -10.76 -0.94 -10.11
C GLY A 230 -9.41 -0.78 -9.38
N SER A 231 -8.33 -1.27 -9.97
CA SER A 231 -6.97 -1.21 -9.44
C SER A 231 -6.20 -0.01 -9.96
N GLY A 232 -5.18 0.45 -9.21
CA GLY A 232 -4.29 1.53 -9.64
C GLY A 232 -3.12 1.02 -10.49
N VAL A 233 -2.54 1.94 -11.29
CA VAL A 233 -1.31 1.70 -12.05
C VAL A 233 -0.30 2.80 -11.77
N VAL A 234 0.95 2.41 -11.51
CA VAL A 234 2.10 3.31 -11.46
C VAL A 234 3.09 2.88 -12.52
N VAL A 235 3.57 3.84 -13.31
CA VAL A 235 4.61 3.62 -14.32
C VAL A 235 5.96 3.99 -13.72
N ILE A 236 6.93 3.11 -13.80
CA ILE A 236 8.25 3.26 -13.20
C ILE A 236 9.32 2.62 -14.10
N SER A 237 10.50 3.19 -14.11
CA SER A 237 11.69 2.48 -14.61
C SER A 237 12.52 2.05 -13.40
N ALA A 238 12.47 0.75 -13.09
CA ALA A 238 13.19 0.22 -11.93
C ALA A 238 14.70 0.49 -12.00
N LYS A 239 15.26 0.59 -13.19
CA LYS A 239 16.68 0.91 -13.41
C LYS A 239 16.98 2.37 -13.07
N ILE A 240 16.16 3.31 -13.53
CA ILE A 240 16.29 4.74 -13.14
C ILE A 240 16.17 4.89 -11.62
N GLU A 241 15.23 4.18 -10.98
CA GLU A 241 15.07 4.26 -9.52
C GLU A 241 16.29 3.71 -8.76
N GLU A 242 16.92 2.65 -9.29
CA GLU A 242 18.14 2.12 -8.71
C GLU A 242 19.30 3.12 -8.83
N GLU A 243 19.45 3.80 -9.99
CA GLU A 243 20.44 4.85 -10.20
C GLU A 243 20.19 6.07 -9.30
N LEU A 244 18.92 6.54 -9.22
CA LEU A 244 18.53 7.64 -8.31
C LEU A 244 18.86 7.34 -6.85
N GLY A 245 18.79 6.08 -6.43
CA GLY A 245 19.14 5.66 -5.08
C GLY A 245 20.65 5.71 -4.77
N GLU A 246 21.51 5.90 -5.77
CA GLU A 246 22.96 6.03 -5.61
C GLU A 246 23.43 7.51 -5.56
N LEU A 247 22.56 8.44 -5.92
CA LEU A 247 22.88 9.85 -6.04
C LEU A 247 22.71 10.61 -4.70
N SER A 248 23.47 11.70 -4.54
CA SER A 248 23.21 12.68 -3.48
C SER A 248 21.86 13.35 -3.69
N PRO A 249 21.23 13.95 -2.66
CA PRO A 249 19.96 14.70 -2.84
C PRO A 249 20.04 15.77 -3.93
N GLU A 250 21.15 16.51 -4.00
CA GLU A 250 21.37 17.57 -4.99
C GLU A 250 21.50 16.98 -6.41
N ASP A 251 22.30 15.92 -6.57
CA ASP A 251 22.46 15.25 -7.87
C ASP A 251 21.15 14.57 -8.32
N ARG A 252 20.37 14.05 -7.37
CA ARG A 252 19.05 13.47 -7.65
C ARG A 252 18.07 14.49 -8.24
N GLU A 253 18.01 15.71 -7.68
CA GLU A 253 17.17 16.78 -8.22
C GLU A 253 17.61 17.15 -9.64
N MET A 254 18.92 17.34 -9.87
CA MET A 254 19.45 17.63 -11.20
C MET A 254 19.13 16.55 -12.20
N PHE A 255 19.25 15.28 -11.81
CA PHE A 255 18.96 14.14 -12.67
C PHE A 255 17.46 14.06 -13.05
N LEU A 256 16.56 14.33 -12.09
CA LEU A 256 15.11 14.42 -12.36
C LEU A 256 14.76 15.57 -13.32
N GLU A 257 15.41 16.73 -13.17
CA GLU A 257 15.26 17.87 -14.07
C GLU A 257 15.74 17.54 -15.50
N ASP A 258 16.89 16.89 -15.65
CA ASP A 258 17.43 16.46 -16.94
C ASP A 258 16.51 15.42 -17.63
N LEU A 259 15.89 14.55 -16.85
CA LEU A 259 14.88 13.63 -17.35
C LEU A 259 13.54 14.33 -17.64
N GLY A 260 13.30 15.55 -17.15
CA GLY A 260 12.04 16.26 -17.30
C GLY A 260 10.88 15.66 -16.52
N ILE A 261 11.16 14.99 -15.39
CA ILE A 261 10.16 14.37 -14.51
C ILE A 261 10.12 15.11 -13.17
N GLU A 262 8.90 15.36 -12.67
CA GLU A 262 8.67 16.15 -11.45
C GLU A 262 9.01 15.39 -10.15
N SER A 263 8.95 14.06 -10.18
CA SER A 263 9.21 13.20 -9.02
C SER A 263 9.58 11.80 -9.44
N ALA A 264 10.37 11.13 -8.63
CA ALA A 264 10.73 9.73 -8.82
C ALA A 264 9.49 8.82 -8.90
N GLY A 265 9.57 7.76 -9.70
CA GLY A 265 8.52 6.76 -9.80
C GLY A 265 8.31 6.02 -8.48
N LEU A 266 9.39 5.81 -7.73
CA LEU A 266 9.36 5.19 -6.40
C LEU A 266 8.50 6.03 -5.44
N ASP A 267 8.64 7.35 -5.42
CA ASP A 267 7.83 8.25 -4.59
C ASP A 267 6.34 8.14 -4.94
N LYS A 268 6.01 8.06 -6.24
CA LYS A 268 4.64 7.83 -6.73
C LYS A 268 4.10 6.48 -6.27
N MET A 269 4.91 5.43 -6.35
CA MET A 269 4.54 4.08 -5.93
C MET A 269 4.29 4.00 -4.41
N ILE A 270 5.13 4.63 -3.60
CA ILE A 270 4.97 4.69 -2.15
C ILE A 270 3.66 5.39 -1.78
N ASN A 271 3.39 6.55 -2.37
CA ASN A 271 2.15 7.31 -2.12
C ASN A 271 0.90 6.55 -2.60
N ALA A 272 0.96 5.93 -3.79
CA ALA A 272 -0.14 5.10 -4.30
C ALA A 272 -0.39 3.89 -3.40
N SER A 273 0.67 3.24 -2.90
CA SER A 273 0.60 2.13 -1.95
C SER A 273 -0.03 2.54 -0.62
N TYR A 274 0.34 3.72 -0.11
CA TYR A 274 -0.23 4.28 1.11
C TYR A 274 -1.74 4.52 0.97
N THR A 275 -2.14 5.09 -0.15
CA THR A 275 -3.55 5.32 -0.51
C THR A 275 -4.31 4.00 -0.70
N LEU A 276 -3.72 3.02 -1.38
CA LEU A 276 -4.30 1.69 -1.60
C LEU A 276 -4.64 0.98 -0.29
N LEU A 277 -3.78 1.13 0.72
CA LEU A 277 -4.00 0.59 2.06
C LEU A 277 -5.08 1.35 2.85
N GLY A 278 -5.69 2.39 2.28
CA GLY A 278 -6.66 3.25 2.96
C GLY A 278 -6.05 4.03 4.12
N LEU A 279 -4.76 4.38 4.02
CA LEU A 279 -4.03 5.11 5.05
C LEU A 279 -4.11 6.61 4.81
N ILE A 280 -4.11 7.35 5.89
CA ILE A 280 -3.95 8.80 5.94
C ILE A 280 -2.98 9.17 7.06
N SER A 281 -2.45 10.39 7.00
CA SER A 281 -1.57 10.93 8.03
C SER A 281 -2.21 12.14 8.72
N PHE A 282 -2.28 12.12 10.04
CA PHE A 282 -2.38 13.35 10.80
C PHE A 282 -0.99 13.78 11.28
N LEU A 283 -0.81 15.07 11.51
CA LEU A 283 0.48 15.67 11.77
C LEU A 283 0.53 16.25 13.18
N THR A 284 1.68 16.14 13.83
CA THR A 284 2.01 16.89 15.03
C THR A 284 3.24 17.74 14.75
N ALA A 285 3.21 19.01 15.12
CA ALA A 285 4.28 19.94 14.82
C ALA A 285 4.66 20.78 16.03
N GLY A 286 5.95 20.80 16.33
CA GLY A 286 6.53 21.57 17.41
C GLY A 286 8.06 21.57 17.38
N PRO A 287 8.74 22.37 18.26
CA PRO A 287 10.19 22.47 18.26
C PRO A 287 10.93 21.16 18.59
N LYS A 288 10.29 20.26 19.31
CA LYS A 288 10.92 18.97 19.67
C LYS A 288 10.81 17.95 18.56
N GLU A 289 9.64 17.86 17.92
CA GLU A 289 9.38 16.90 16.86
C GLU A 289 8.32 17.42 15.90
N VAL A 290 8.55 17.21 14.60
CA VAL A 290 7.53 17.24 13.55
C VAL A 290 7.35 15.82 13.06
N ARG A 291 6.10 15.32 13.11
CA ARG A 291 5.83 13.92 12.84
C ARG A 291 4.51 13.68 12.11
N ALA A 292 4.54 12.77 11.15
CA ALA A 292 3.37 12.20 10.51
C ALA A 292 2.96 10.88 11.20
N TRP A 293 1.69 10.78 11.56
CA TRP A 293 1.11 9.62 12.25
C TRP A 293 0.16 8.88 11.32
N THR A 294 0.48 7.64 11.01
CA THR A 294 -0.33 6.79 10.13
C THR A 294 -1.57 6.26 10.84
N ILE A 295 -2.73 6.50 10.25
CA ILE A 295 -4.02 5.94 10.66
C ILE A 295 -4.81 5.46 9.45
N LYS A 296 -5.82 4.61 9.66
CA LYS A 296 -6.77 4.26 8.60
C LYS A 296 -7.77 5.40 8.39
N LYS A 297 -8.16 5.63 7.15
CA LYS A 297 -9.26 6.54 6.82
C LYS A 297 -10.53 6.12 7.60
N GLY A 298 -11.23 7.08 8.17
CA GLY A 298 -12.38 6.81 9.04
C GLY A 298 -12.05 6.67 10.53
N THR A 299 -10.77 6.71 10.93
CA THR A 299 -10.34 6.67 12.34
C THR A 299 -10.84 7.91 13.08
N LYS A 300 -11.43 7.71 14.28
CA LYS A 300 -11.87 8.81 15.14
C LYS A 300 -10.72 9.36 16.01
N ALA A 301 -10.89 10.58 16.52
CA ALA A 301 -9.87 11.30 17.26
C ALA A 301 -9.31 10.53 18.51
N PRO A 302 -10.09 9.81 19.33
CA PRO A 302 -9.53 9.03 20.43
C PRO A 302 -8.57 7.94 19.98
N GLN A 303 -8.95 7.16 18.94
CA GLN A 303 -8.10 6.10 18.39
C GLN A 303 -6.84 6.67 17.71
N ALA A 304 -6.96 7.84 17.06
CA ALA A 304 -5.80 8.56 16.53
C ALA A 304 -4.84 9.01 17.66
N ALA A 305 -5.37 9.53 18.76
CA ALA A 305 -4.57 9.85 19.93
C ALA A 305 -3.86 8.62 20.52
N GLY A 306 -4.52 7.46 20.48
CA GLY A 306 -3.97 6.15 20.85
C GLY A 306 -2.75 5.72 20.05
N LYS A 307 -2.58 6.21 18.81
CA LYS A 307 -1.37 6.00 18.03
C LYS A 307 -0.14 6.69 18.62
N ILE A 308 -0.34 7.77 19.34
CA ILE A 308 0.75 8.47 20.03
C ILE A 308 1.09 7.71 21.31
N HIS A 309 0.08 7.44 22.14
CA HIS A 309 0.21 6.67 23.38
C HIS A 309 -1.16 6.17 23.84
N SER A 310 -1.23 4.97 24.42
CA SER A 310 -2.47 4.37 24.95
C SER A 310 -3.17 5.24 25.98
N ASP A 311 -2.41 5.99 26.79
CA ASP A 311 -2.97 6.92 27.77
C ASP A 311 -3.71 8.09 27.12
N PHE A 312 -3.29 8.53 25.95
CA PHE A 312 -3.98 9.59 25.19
C PHE A 312 -5.36 9.15 24.71
N GLU A 313 -5.51 7.88 24.34
CA GLU A 313 -6.81 7.31 24.00
C GLU A 313 -7.70 7.18 25.23
N ARG A 314 -7.16 6.57 26.29
CA ARG A 314 -7.91 6.31 27.53
C ARG A 314 -8.35 7.59 28.22
N GLY A 315 -7.47 8.58 28.31
CA GLY A 315 -7.72 9.88 28.93
C GLY A 315 -8.21 10.97 27.98
N PHE A 316 -8.64 10.61 26.75
CA PHE A 316 -9.01 11.60 25.72
C PHE A 316 -10.10 12.58 26.21
N ILE A 317 -9.81 13.87 26.09
CA ILE A 317 -10.75 14.97 26.38
C ILE A 317 -11.24 15.58 25.08
N ARG A 318 -10.32 16.08 24.24
CA ARG A 318 -10.60 16.71 22.95
C ARG A 318 -9.35 16.75 22.08
N ALA A 319 -9.56 16.95 20.77
CA ALA A 319 -8.51 17.28 19.82
C ALA A 319 -8.62 18.77 19.43
N GLU A 320 -7.53 19.50 19.53
CA GLU A 320 -7.41 20.84 18.93
C GLU A 320 -6.83 20.65 17.54
N VAL A 321 -7.66 20.88 16.52
CA VAL A 321 -7.34 20.54 15.12
C VAL A 321 -7.29 21.81 14.28
N VAL A 322 -6.22 21.99 13.53
CA VAL A 322 -6.11 23.03 12.48
C VAL A 322 -5.83 22.34 11.14
N ALA A 323 -6.48 22.81 10.08
CA ALA A 323 -6.16 22.30 8.74
C ALA A 323 -4.74 22.75 8.36
N TYR A 324 -4.02 21.89 7.65
CA TYR A 324 -2.65 22.20 7.22
C TYR A 324 -2.54 23.54 6.49
N ASP A 325 -3.40 23.78 5.49
CA ASP A 325 -3.37 25.01 4.71
C ASP A 325 -3.62 26.26 5.56
N ASP A 326 -4.54 26.18 6.54
CA ASP A 326 -4.80 27.27 7.49
C ASP A 326 -3.59 27.56 8.36
N LEU A 327 -2.88 26.53 8.80
CA LEU A 327 -1.67 26.68 9.59
C LEU A 327 -0.57 27.35 8.79
N ILE A 328 -0.32 26.90 7.55
CA ILE A 328 0.71 27.46 6.67
C ILE A 328 0.42 28.92 6.33
N ALA A 329 -0.83 29.24 6.00
CA ALA A 329 -1.24 30.62 5.68
C ALA A 329 -1.06 31.59 6.85
N ASN A 330 -1.04 31.08 8.10
CA ASN A 330 -0.87 31.90 9.32
C ASN A 330 0.52 31.79 9.96
N GLY A 331 1.36 30.89 9.46
CA GLY A 331 2.76 30.72 9.87
C GLY A 331 2.96 30.05 11.23
N THR A 332 2.04 30.20 12.18
CA THR A 332 2.14 29.58 13.50
C THR A 332 0.79 29.07 14.03
N TYR A 333 0.84 28.06 14.88
CA TYR A 333 -0.35 27.53 15.56
C TYR A 333 -1.10 28.62 16.38
N ASN A 334 -0.35 29.51 17.05
CA ASN A 334 -0.95 30.56 17.87
C ASN A 334 -1.67 31.60 17.00
N ALA A 335 -1.09 32.00 15.88
CA ALA A 335 -1.73 32.93 14.94
C ALA A 335 -3.01 32.33 14.32
N ALA A 336 -3.00 31.05 13.97
CA ALA A 336 -4.19 30.35 13.51
C ALA A 336 -5.27 30.28 14.62
N LYS A 337 -4.86 30.07 15.87
CA LYS A 337 -5.77 30.02 17.03
C LYS A 337 -6.40 31.37 17.32
N GLU A 338 -5.65 32.48 17.26
CA GLU A 338 -6.17 33.82 17.44
C GLU A 338 -7.22 34.20 16.39
N LYS A 339 -7.09 33.65 15.18
CA LYS A 339 -8.07 33.80 14.11
C LYS A 339 -9.25 32.82 14.17
N GLY A 340 -9.32 31.98 15.21
CA GLY A 340 -10.39 31.00 15.39
C GLY A 340 -10.36 29.81 14.44
N LEU A 341 -9.24 29.54 13.76
CA LEU A 341 -9.06 28.45 12.81
C LEU A 341 -8.74 27.12 13.49
N VAL A 342 -8.37 27.13 14.75
CA VAL A 342 -8.18 25.92 15.58
C VAL A 342 -9.50 25.47 16.13
N ARG A 343 -10.01 24.36 15.63
CA ARG A 343 -11.27 23.75 16.05
C ARG A 343 -11.06 22.88 17.27
N SER A 344 -12.04 22.85 18.17
CA SER A 344 -12.08 21.92 19.30
C SER A 344 -13.02 20.78 18.97
N GLU A 345 -12.47 19.60 18.74
CA GLU A 345 -13.18 18.42 18.24
C GLU A 345 -13.31 17.35 19.35
N GLY A 346 -14.49 16.74 19.41
CA GLY A 346 -14.82 15.70 20.39
C GLY A 346 -14.50 14.28 19.92
N LYS A 347 -15.02 13.29 20.68
CA LYS A 347 -14.73 11.86 20.47
C LYS A 347 -15.22 11.32 19.11
N GLU A 348 -16.26 11.91 18.56
CA GLU A 348 -16.86 11.46 17.28
C GLU A 348 -16.19 12.06 16.04
N TYR A 349 -15.22 12.96 16.24
CA TYR A 349 -14.51 13.56 15.11
C TYR A 349 -13.73 12.51 14.33
N VAL A 350 -14.03 12.40 13.05
CA VAL A 350 -13.29 11.55 12.10
C VAL A 350 -12.11 12.34 11.55
N MET A 351 -10.90 11.85 11.81
CA MET A 351 -9.66 12.47 11.37
C MET A 351 -9.58 12.59 9.86
N LYS A 352 -9.05 13.73 9.41
CA LYS A 352 -8.79 14.00 8.00
C LYS A 352 -7.29 13.94 7.71
N ASP A 353 -6.97 13.59 6.46
CA ASP A 353 -5.58 13.61 6.01
C ASP A 353 -5.02 15.04 6.05
N GLY A 354 -3.84 15.20 6.67
CA GLY A 354 -3.20 16.50 6.85
C GLY A 354 -3.71 17.34 8.05
N ASP A 355 -4.63 16.83 8.87
CA ASP A 355 -4.97 17.51 10.13
C ASP A 355 -3.72 17.70 10.99
N VAL A 356 -3.44 18.93 11.41
CA VAL A 356 -2.40 19.24 12.40
C VAL A 356 -3.06 19.31 13.77
N VAL A 357 -2.61 18.46 14.73
CA VAL A 357 -3.41 18.16 15.92
C VAL A 357 -2.60 18.30 17.20
N VAL A 358 -3.28 18.85 18.22
CA VAL A 358 -2.84 18.79 19.63
C VAL A 358 -3.93 18.08 20.44
N PHE A 359 -3.64 16.90 20.94
CA PHE A 359 -4.57 16.16 21.81
C PHE A 359 -4.51 16.66 23.25
N ARG A 360 -5.68 16.86 23.86
CA ARG A 360 -5.84 17.15 25.28
C ARG A 360 -6.39 15.90 25.96
N PHE A 361 -5.68 15.45 26.96
CA PHE A 361 -6.01 14.24 27.71
C PHE A 361 -5.73 14.43 29.21
N ASN A 362 -6.33 13.60 30.02
CA ASN A 362 -6.09 13.52 31.46
C ASN A 362 -6.04 12.06 31.90
N VAL A 363 -4.98 11.67 32.60
CA VAL A 363 -4.74 10.28 33.05
C VAL A 363 -4.60 10.27 34.55
#